data_dbed66d99b313932d2ca39ea66df2c05
#
_entry.id   dbed66d99b313932d2ca39ea66df2c05
#
_cell.length_a   1.000
_cell.length_b   1.000
_cell.length_c   1.000
_cell.angle_alpha   90.00
_cell.angle_beta   90.00
_cell.angle_gamma   90.00
#
_symmetry.space_group_name_H-M   'P 1'
#
loop_
_entity.id
_entity.type
_entity.pdbx_description
1 polymer ?
#
loop_
_entity_poly.entity_id
_entity_poly.type
_entity_poly.pdbx_seq_one_letter_code
_entity_poly.pdbx_strand_id
1 'polypeptide(L)'
;MDEKRGLKRMQLLLPIFPREVKLITATLGVFSRDGIVNYLHCGVPIYSHAAEDLNSFRYISSNFVLQGLCKKVEISRFFGVSYDSVKRNARRLAEHGERAFFGNDHRGGHCYKLVPSVLDRMQRQLDAGMSNSEIARQEGVTEGAVRYAIKQGKLKKKS
;
A
#
# COMPACT_ATOMS: atom_id res chain seq x y z
N MET A 1 41.61 41.19 7.59
CA MET A 1 40.60 40.28 8.16
C MET A 1 39.47 40.20 7.15
N ASP A 2 39.53 39.19 6.31
CA ASP A 2 38.55 39.02 5.21
C ASP A 2 37.38 38.20 5.68
N GLU A 3 36.26 38.84 5.89
CA GLU A 3 34.96 38.19 6.01
C GLU A 3 34.53 37.64 4.65
N LYS A 4 34.83 36.38 4.40
CA LYS A 4 34.18 35.62 3.34
C LYS A 4 32.73 35.35 3.72
N ARG A 5 31.83 36.32 3.45
CA ARG A 5 30.40 36.09 3.44
C ARG A 5 30.08 35.08 2.33
N GLY A 6 29.89 33.84 2.74
CA GLY A 6 29.36 32.80 1.87
C GLY A 6 27.99 33.27 1.34
N LEU A 7 27.94 33.62 0.09
CA LEU A 7 26.68 33.80 -0.63
C LEU A 7 25.93 32.46 -0.57
N LYS A 8 24.97 32.36 0.35
CA LYS A 8 23.91 31.36 0.24
C LYS A 8 23.30 31.59 -1.14
N ARG A 9 23.55 30.66 -2.06
CA ARG A 9 22.78 30.60 -3.31
C ARG A 9 21.34 30.40 -2.92
N MET A 10 20.58 31.46 -2.83
CA MET A 10 19.12 31.42 -2.84
C MET A 10 18.77 30.84 -4.20
N GLN A 11 18.44 29.58 -4.23
CA GLN A 11 17.84 28.95 -5.39
C GLN A 11 16.48 29.63 -5.56
N LEU A 12 16.41 30.57 -6.51
CA LEU A 12 15.16 31.19 -6.93
C LEU A 12 14.30 30.05 -7.44
N LEU A 13 13.33 29.63 -6.64
CA LEU A 13 12.23 28.80 -7.11
C LEU A 13 11.56 29.59 -8.23
N LEU A 14 11.75 29.14 -9.45
CA LEU A 14 10.99 29.65 -10.59
C LEU A 14 9.50 29.55 -10.22
N PRO A 15 8.67 30.59 -10.45
CA PRO A 15 7.25 30.60 -10.04
C PRO A 15 6.38 29.65 -10.87
N ILE A 16 6.93 28.53 -11.29
CA ILE A 16 6.27 27.47 -12.06
C ILE A 16 5.39 26.61 -11.14
N PHE A 17 5.70 26.59 -9.84
CA PHE A 17 4.94 25.80 -8.87
C PHE A 17 4.11 26.71 -7.96
N PRO A 18 2.84 26.38 -7.69
CA PRO A 18 2.05 27.04 -6.66
C PRO A 18 2.75 27.03 -5.29
N ARG A 19 2.50 28.05 -4.46
CA ARG A 19 3.17 28.19 -3.14
C ARG A 19 3.00 26.99 -2.20
N GLU A 20 1.95 26.20 -2.39
CA GLU A 20 1.63 25.03 -1.58
C GLU A 20 2.41 23.76 -2.00
N VAL A 21 3.13 23.82 -3.11
CA VAL A 21 3.85 22.65 -3.65
C VAL A 21 5.14 22.41 -2.90
N LYS A 22 5.31 21.20 -2.40
CA LYS A 22 6.57 20.69 -1.87
C LYS A 22 7.34 19.97 -2.97
N LEU A 23 8.62 20.25 -3.12
CA LEU A 23 9.44 19.66 -4.17
C LEU A 23 10.08 18.35 -3.71
N ILE A 24 9.86 17.28 -4.47
CA ILE A 24 10.57 15.99 -4.35
C ILE A 24 11.93 16.12 -5.02
N THR A 25 11.95 16.71 -6.23
CA THR A 25 13.16 17.09 -7.00
C THR A 25 12.99 18.51 -7.52
N ALA A 26 13.97 19.03 -8.26
CA ALA A 26 13.88 20.37 -8.88
C ALA A 26 12.69 20.48 -9.86
N THR A 27 12.22 19.37 -10.43
CA THR A 27 11.16 19.36 -11.46
C THR A 27 9.89 18.64 -11.01
N LEU A 28 9.96 17.83 -9.96
CA LEU A 28 8.84 17.02 -9.47
C LEU A 28 8.33 17.59 -8.14
N GLY A 29 7.08 18.04 -8.13
CA GLY A 29 6.43 18.61 -6.96
C GLY A 29 5.18 17.82 -6.57
N VAL A 30 4.75 18.01 -5.32
CA VAL A 30 3.52 17.42 -4.78
C VAL A 30 2.82 18.42 -3.87
N PHE A 31 1.49 18.44 -3.92
CA PHE A 31 0.64 19.14 -2.95
C PHE A 31 -0.61 18.32 -2.67
N SER A 32 -1.20 18.55 -1.51
CA SER A 32 -2.47 17.92 -1.14
C SER A 32 -3.53 18.98 -0.94
N ARG A 33 -4.73 18.74 -1.49
CA ARG A 33 -5.91 19.58 -1.33
C ARG A 33 -7.15 18.70 -1.25
N ASP A 34 -8.01 18.97 -0.29
CA ASP A 34 -9.31 18.28 -0.11
C ASP A 34 -9.19 16.73 -0.09
N GLY A 35 -8.13 16.21 0.55
CA GLY A 35 -7.87 14.76 0.63
C GLY A 35 -7.33 14.14 -0.66
N ILE A 36 -7.03 14.96 -1.68
CA ILE A 36 -6.40 14.52 -2.93
C ILE A 36 -4.94 14.95 -2.96
N VAL A 37 -4.06 14.00 -3.23
CA VAL A 37 -2.63 14.24 -3.48
C VAL A 37 -2.41 14.42 -4.96
N ASN A 38 -1.81 15.54 -5.35
CA ASN A 38 -1.53 15.91 -6.73
C ASN A 38 -0.03 15.98 -6.97
N TYR A 39 0.43 15.45 -8.08
CA TYR A 39 1.83 15.47 -8.52
C TYR A 39 1.99 16.35 -9.76
N LEU A 40 3.04 17.15 -9.76
CA LEU A 40 3.38 18.07 -10.85
C LEU A 40 4.78 17.76 -11.35
N HIS A 41 4.96 17.71 -12.65
CA HIS A 41 6.26 17.70 -13.30
C HIS A 41 6.43 18.97 -14.13
N CYS A 42 7.47 19.75 -13.81
CA CYS A 42 7.70 21.08 -14.42
C CYS A 42 6.46 21.99 -14.35
N GLY A 43 5.68 21.94 -13.25
CA GLY A 43 4.48 22.74 -13.08
C GLY A 43 3.21 22.14 -13.72
N VAL A 44 3.30 21.07 -14.49
CA VAL A 44 2.17 20.42 -15.16
C VAL A 44 1.66 19.26 -14.28
N PRO A 45 0.35 19.18 -13.99
CA PRO A 45 -0.22 18.03 -13.29
C PRO A 45 -0.05 16.75 -14.10
N ILE A 46 0.45 15.70 -13.46
CA ILE A 46 0.70 14.41 -14.11
C ILE A 46 -0.06 13.25 -13.47
N TYR A 47 -0.26 13.28 -12.17
CA TYR A 47 -0.99 12.25 -11.42
C TYR A 47 -1.74 12.85 -10.25
N SER A 48 -2.83 12.18 -9.84
CA SER A 48 -3.52 12.44 -8.59
C SER A 48 -4.10 11.15 -8.01
N HIS A 49 -4.25 11.10 -6.69
CA HIS A 49 -4.92 9.99 -5.99
C HIS A 49 -5.47 10.46 -4.65
N ALA A 50 -6.43 9.72 -4.08
CA ALA A 50 -6.90 9.97 -2.74
C ALA A 50 -5.78 9.72 -1.71
N ALA A 51 -5.71 10.54 -0.65
CA ALA A 51 -4.61 10.47 0.32
C ALA A 51 -4.49 9.10 1.01
N GLU A 52 -5.61 8.38 1.18
CA GLU A 52 -5.68 7.03 1.74
C GLU A 52 -5.36 5.91 0.74
N ASP A 53 -5.30 6.22 -0.57
CA ASP A 53 -5.02 5.21 -1.60
C ASP A 53 -3.52 4.89 -1.71
N LEU A 54 -3.09 3.98 -0.85
CA LEU A 54 -1.71 3.50 -0.80
C LEU A 54 -1.28 2.74 -2.06
N ASN A 55 -2.21 2.12 -2.78
CA ASN A 55 -1.86 1.37 -3.99
C ASN A 55 -1.51 2.32 -5.12
N SER A 56 -2.31 3.36 -5.33
CA SER A 56 -1.99 4.43 -6.27
C SER A 56 -0.70 5.16 -5.89
N PHE A 57 -0.48 5.47 -4.61
CA PHE A 57 0.79 6.05 -4.15
C PHE A 57 1.99 5.16 -4.51
N ARG A 58 1.93 3.85 -4.23
CA ARG A 58 3.00 2.90 -4.52
C ARG A 58 3.27 2.77 -6.01
N TYR A 59 2.22 2.74 -6.81
CA TYR A 59 2.33 2.71 -8.27
C TYR A 59 2.98 3.98 -8.81
N ILE A 60 2.44 5.16 -8.48
CA ILE A 60 2.90 6.46 -8.97
C ILE A 60 4.36 6.72 -8.57
N SER A 61 4.71 6.50 -7.30
CA SER A 61 6.08 6.68 -6.82
C SER A 61 7.08 5.73 -7.50
N SER A 62 6.67 4.49 -7.78
CA SER A 62 7.47 3.53 -8.53
C SER A 62 7.64 3.94 -9.99
N ASN A 63 6.59 4.48 -10.60
CA ASN A 63 6.61 4.97 -11.96
C ASN A 63 7.59 6.15 -12.13
N PHE A 64 7.59 7.09 -11.18
CA PHE A 64 8.57 8.20 -11.17
C PHE A 64 10.01 7.69 -11.16
N VAL A 65 10.29 6.66 -10.37
CA VAL A 65 11.63 6.04 -10.31
C VAL A 65 11.99 5.38 -11.63
N LEU A 66 11.08 4.63 -12.24
CA LEU A 66 11.32 3.94 -13.51
C LEU A 66 11.48 4.91 -14.70
N GLN A 67 10.72 6.01 -14.68
CA GLN A 67 10.84 7.08 -15.69
C GLN A 67 12.06 8.00 -15.46
N GLY A 68 12.80 7.81 -14.37
CA GLY A 68 13.97 8.63 -14.05
C GLY A 68 13.64 10.04 -13.57
N LEU A 69 12.40 10.33 -13.20
CA LEU A 69 11.97 11.64 -12.67
C LEU A 69 12.52 11.90 -11.26
N CYS A 70 12.79 10.84 -10.50
CA CYS A 70 13.44 10.92 -9.20
C CYS A 70 14.19 9.62 -8.87
N LYS A 71 15.04 9.71 -7.85
CA LYS A 71 15.76 8.55 -7.29
C LYS A 71 14.94 7.90 -6.16
N LYS A 72 15.16 6.60 -5.94
CA LYS A 72 14.51 5.86 -4.84
C LYS A 72 14.72 6.52 -3.47
N VAL A 73 15.93 7.07 -3.25
CA VAL A 73 16.28 7.74 -2.00
C VAL A 73 15.49 9.04 -1.80
N GLU A 74 15.14 9.74 -2.88
CA GLU A 74 14.36 10.98 -2.82
C GLU A 74 12.92 10.69 -2.40
N ILE A 75 12.29 9.65 -2.96
CA ILE A 75 10.97 9.16 -2.52
C ILE A 75 11.01 8.73 -1.05
N SER A 76 12.00 7.93 -0.67
CA SER A 76 12.16 7.46 0.71
C SER A 76 12.25 8.62 1.71
N ARG A 77 13.10 9.61 1.43
CA ARG A 77 13.30 10.77 2.31
C ARG A 77 12.09 11.69 2.36
N PHE A 78 11.48 11.94 1.22
CA PHE A 78 10.38 12.89 1.12
C PHE A 78 9.11 12.39 1.82
N PHE A 79 8.74 11.13 1.60
CA PHE A 79 7.52 10.53 2.14
C PHE A 79 7.73 9.75 3.45
N GLY A 80 8.95 9.64 3.94
CA GLY A 80 9.25 8.87 5.16
C GLY A 80 9.03 7.36 5.02
N VAL A 81 9.03 6.83 3.80
CA VAL A 81 8.89 5.39 3.52
C VAL A 81 10.26 4.72 3.45
N SER A 82 10.35 3.44 3.85
CA SER A 82 11.62 2.73 3.83
C SER A 82 12.16 2.57 2.41
N TYR A 83 13.47 2.74 2.23
CA TYR A 83 14.15 2.57 0.95
C TYR A 83 13.90 1.19 0.32
N ASP A 84 13.87 0.14 1.13
CA ASP A 84 13.61 -1.22 0.67
C ASP A 84 12.17 -1.39 0.14
N SER A 85 11.20 -0.71 0.73
CA SER A 85 9.83 -0.69 0.22
C SER A 85 9.75 0.00 -1.15
N VAL A 86 10.42 1.14 -1.31
CA VAL A 86 10.50 1.83 -2.62
C VAL A 86 11.19 0.95 -3.66
N LYS A 87 12.33 0.33 -3.31
CA LYS A 87 13.06 -0.58 -4.18
C LYS A 87 12.21 -1.77 -4.63
N ARG A 88 11.51 -2.41 -3.69
CA ARG A 88 10.64 -3.56 -3.96
C ARG A 88 9.46 -3.18 -4.86
N ASN A 89 8.82 -2.04 -4.61
CA ASN A 89 7.70 -1.58 -5.41
C ASN A 89 8.14 -1.21 -6.84
N ALA A 90 9.27 -0.52 -7.00
CA ALA A 90 9.83 -0.22 -8.32
C ALA A 90 10.16 -1.49 -9.12
N ARG A 91 10.76 -2.49 -8.45
CA ARG A 91 11.02 -3.81 -9.06
C ARG A 91 9.72 -4.51 -9.44
N ARG A 92 8.72 -4.52 -8.54
CA ARG A 92 7.41 -5.11 -8.78
C ARG A 92 6.71 -4.48 -9.99
N LEU A 93 6.81 -3.16 -10.15
CA LEU A 93 6.28 -2.46 -11.33
C LEU A 93 7.01 -2.88 -12.60
N ALA A 94 8.34 -2.95 -12.58
CA ALA A 94 9.14 -3.35 -13.72
C ALA A 94 8.88 -4.80 -14.18
N GLU A 95 8.67 -5.73 -13.23
CA GLU A 95 8.49 -7.16 -13.53
C GLU A 95 7.04 -7.52 -13.86
N HIS A 96 6.05 -6.88 -13.24
CA HIS A 96 4.64 -7.31 -13.31
C HIS A 96 3.67 -6.23 -13.80
N GLY A 97 4.17 -5.03 -14.08
CA GLY A 97 3.36 -3.90 -14.54
C GLY A 97 2.37 -3.39 -13.48
N GLU A 98 1.47 -2.52 -13.94
CA GLU A 98 0.47 -1.86 -13.07
C GLU A 98 -0.51 -2.82 -12.38
N ARG A 99 -0.84 -3.94 -13.01
CA ARG A 99 -1.74 -4.98 -12.45
C ARG A 99 -1.26 -5.50 -11.10
N ALA A 100 0.03 -5.42 -10.84
CA ALA A 100 0.59 -5.81 -9.55
C ALA A 100 0.11 -4.94 -8.38
N PHE A 101 -0.35 -3.70 -8.66
CA PHE A 101 -0.83 -2.77 -7.64
C PHE A 101 -2.35 -2.72 -7.55
N PHE A 102 -3.05 -2.92 -8.67
CA PHE A 102 -4.50 -2.74 -8.79
C PHE A 102 -5.24 -4.06 -9.09
N GLY A 103 -4.50 -5.13 -9.35
CA GLY A 103 -5.11 -6.45 -9.44
C GLY A 103 -5.73 -6.86 -8.11
N ASN A 104 -6.87 -7.53 -8.14
CA ASN A 104 -7.43 -8.17 -6.95
C ASN A 104 -6.40 -9.15 -6.40
N ASP A 105 -5.65 -8.71 -5.40
CA ASP A 105 -4.72 -9.56 -4.70
C ASP A 105 -5.56 -10.49 -3.80
N HIS A 106 -6.01 -11.62 -4.38
CA HIS A 106 -6.69 -12.68 -3.64
C HIS A 106 -5.82 -13.29 -2.53
N ARG A 107 -4.60 -12.78 -2.32
CA ARG A 107 -3.71 -13.13 -1.20
C ARG A 107 -4.09 -12.46 0.11
N GLY A 108 -4.96 -11.46 0.09
CA GLY A 108 -5.50 -10.82 1.28
C GLY A 108 -6.61 -11.65 1.87
N GLY A 109 -6.29 -12.76 2.58
CA GLY A 109 -7.05 -13.28 3.70
C GLY A 109 -8.55 -13.54 3.53
N HIS A 110 -9.12 -13.54 2.35
CA HIS A 110 -10.43 -14.14 2.16
C HIS A 110 -10.28 -15.65 2.28
N CYS A 111 -10.67 -16.19 3.43
CA CYS A 111 -10.90 -17.61 3.60
C CYS A 111 -12.03 -18.02 2.63
N TYR A 112 -11.72 -18.13 1.34
CA TYR A 112 -12.70 -18.60 0.34
C TYR A 112 -13.28 -19.98 0.69
N LYS A 113 -12.63 -20.69 1.62
CA LYS A 113 -13.09 -21.98 2.17
C LYS A 113 -14.06 -21.82 3.34
N LEU A 114 -14.12 -20.66 3.99
CA LEU A 114 -15.04 -20.40 5.12
C LEU A 114 -16.24 -19.56 4.69
N VAL A 115 -16.89 -20.00 3.62
CA VAL A 115 -18.15 -19.40 3.16
C VAL A 115 -19.29 -19.71 4.15
N PRO A 116 -20.39 -18.92 4.20
CA PRO A 116 -21.46 -19.11 5.16
C PRO A 116 -21.99 -20.54 5.25
N SER A 117 -22.18 -21.20 4.12
CA SER A 117 -22.67 -22.59 4.05
C SER A 117 -21.70 -23.59 4.70
N VAL A 118 -20.38 -23.36 4.62
CA VAL A 118 -19.36 -24.17 5.30
C VAL A 118 -19.38 -23.89 6.80
N LEU A 119 -19.47 -22.63 7.20
CA LEU A 119 -19.57 -22.25 8.61
C LEU A 119 -20.80 -22.86 9.27
N ASP A 120 -21.97 -22.88 8.60
CA ASP A 120 -23.19 -23.52 9.12
C ASP A 120 -23.02 -25.04 9.29
N ARG A 121 -22.30 -25.72 8.37
CA ARG A 121 -21.99 -27.15 8.55
C ARG A 121 -21.03 -27.38 9.71
N MET A 122 -19.97 -26.58 9.81
CA MET A 122 -19.01 -26.64 10.91
C MET A 122 -19.69 -26.38 12.27
N GLN A 123 -20.65 -25.45 12.33
CA GLN A 123 -21.39 -25.18 13.55
C GLN A 123 -22.21 -26.39 13.99
N ARG A 124 -22.93 -27.03 13.06
CA ARG A 124 -23.67 -28.27 13.34
C ARG A 124 -22.77 -29.39 13.84
N GLN A 125 -21.57 -29.54 13.27
CA GLN A 125 -20.58 -30.54 13.69
C GLN A 125 -20.02 -30.24 15.09
N LEU A 126 -19.75 -28.96 15.41
CA LEU A 126 -19.38 -28.52 16.76
C LEU A 126 -20.49 -28.79 17.77
N ASP A 127 -21.75 -28.53 17.41
CA ASP A 127 -22.93 -28.77 18.25
C ASP A 127 -23.16 -30.28 18.50
N ALA A 128 -22.72 -31.11 17.54
CA ALA A 128 -22.71 -32.58 17.66
C ALA A 128 -21.52 -33.13 18.47
N GLY A 129 -20.63 -32.26 18.99
CA GLY A 129 -19.49 -32.63 19.82
C GLY A 129 -18.24 -33.08 19.07
N MET A 130 -18.15 -32.86 17.76
CA MET A 130 -16.97 -33.22 16.97
C MET A 130 -15.76 -32.34 17.34
N SER A 131 -14.58 -32.93 17.28
CA SER A 131 -13.33 -32.22 17.52
C SER A 131 -12.96 -31.27 16.36
N ASN A 132 -12.20 -30.22 16.65
CA ASN A 132 -11.75 -29.28 15.63
C ASN A 132 -10.95 -29.95 14.48
N SER A 133 -10.21 -31.00 14.80
CA SER A 133 -9.41 -31.76 13.80
C SER A 133 -10.30 -32.62 12.90
N GLU A 134 -11.36 -33.22 13.43
CA GLU A 134 -12.34 -33.98 12.66
C GLU A 134 -13.11 -33.08 11.70
N ILE A 135 -13.60 -31.94 12.20
CA ILE A 135 -14.28 -30.92 11.40
C ILE A 135 -13.37 -30.43 10.27
N ALA A 136 -12.11 -30.13 10.59
CA ALA A 136 -11.14 -29.69 9.60
C ALA A 136 -10.97 -30.70 8.47
N ARG A 137 -10.90 -32.00 8.81
CA ARG A 137 -10.78 -33.10 7.85
C ARG A 137 -12.01 -33.23 6.96
N GLN A 138 -13.21 -33.16 7.55
CA GLN A 138 -14.48 -33.31 6.80
C GLN A 138 -14.74 -32.14 5.85
N GLU A 139 -14.45 -30.91 6.28
CA GLU A 139 -14.69 -29.70 5.49
C GLU A 139 -13.49 -29.34 4.57
N GLY A 140 -12.42 -30.12 4.58
CA GLY A 140 -11.23 -29.87 3.74
C GLY A 140 -10.49 -28.57 4.07
N VAL A 141 -10.51 -28.17 5.33
CA VAL A 141 -9.83 -26.96 5.86
C VAL A 141 -8.74 -27.38 6.85
N THR A 142 -7.93 -26.42 7.30
CA THR A 142 -6.95 -26.68 8.35
C THR A 142 -7.60 -26.54 9.74
N GLU A 143 -7.11 -27.28 10.74
CA GLU A 143 -7.58 -27.13 12.12
C GLU A 143 -7.40 -25.69 12.64
N GLY A 144 -6.31 -25.01 12.20
CA GLY A 144 -6.09 -23.59 12.48
C GLY A 144 -7.20 -22.68 11.95
N ALA A 145 -7.81 -23.02 10.80
CA ALA A 145 -8.92 -22.26 10.25
C ALA A 145 -10.18 -22.44 11.10
N VAL A 146 -10.44 -23.65 11.64
CA VAL A 146 -11.55 -23.90 12.56
C VAL A 146 -11.36 -23.10 13.86
N ARG A 147 -10.18 -23.18 14.46
CA ARG A 147 -9.83 -22.41 15.68
C ARG A 147 -9.95 -20.91 15.45
N TYR A 148 -9.50 -20.42 14.31
CA TYR A 148 -9.62 -19.01 13.93
C TYR A 148 -11.09 -18.59 13.82
N ALA A 149 -11.94 -19.39 13.18
CA ALA A 149 -13.37 -19.10 13.07
C ALA A 149 -14.07 -19.03 14.44
N ILE A 150 -13.69 -19.90 15.39
CA ILE A 150 -14.17 -19.86 16.78
C ILE A 150 -13.68 -18.57 17.47
N LYS A 151 -12.37 -18.26 17.34
CA LYS A 151 -11.77 -17.05 17.93
C LYS A 151 -12.43 -15.76 17.42
N GLN A 152 -12.80 -15.73 16.14
CA GLN A 152 -13.48 -14.59 15.52
C GLN A 152 -15.00 -14.55 15.81
N GLY A 153 -15.53 -15.46 16.61
CA GLY A 153 -16.96 -15.52 16.92
C GLY A 153 -17.85 -15.99 15.76
N LYS A 154 -17.28 -16.46 14.66
CA LYS A 154 -18.01 -17.03 13.52
C LYS A 154 -18.56 -18.43 13.80
N LEU A 155 -17.97 -19.13 14.75
CA LEU A 155 -18.40 -20.40 15.28
C LEU A 155 -18.47 -20.31 16.80
N LYS A 156 -19.49 -20.94 17.40
CA LYS A 156 -19.68 -20.99 18.86
C LYS A 156 -19.46 -22.40 19.36
N LYS A 157 -18.48 -22.59 20.25
CA LYS A 157 -18.28 -23.86 20.93
C LYS A 157 -19.15 -23.87 22.17
N LYS A 158 -20.06 -24.88 22.32
CA LYS A 158 -20.75 -25.10 23.57
C LYS A 158 -19.74 -25.45 24.67
N SER A 159 -19.79 -24.73 25.79
CA SER A 159 -19.06 -25.04 27.02
C SER A 159 -19.58 -26.31 27.63
#